data_b5aebb902ee55921ee1beddac7fb9f10
#
_entry.id   b5aebb902ee55921ee1beddac7fb9f10
#
_cell.length_a   1.000
_cell.length_b   1.000
_cell.length_c   1.000
_cell.angle_alpha   90.00
_cell.angle_beta   90.00
_cell.angle_gamma   90.00
#
_symmetry.space_group_name_H-M   'P 1'
#
loop_
_entity.id
_entity.type
_entity.pdbx_description
1 polymer ?
#
loop_
_entity_poly.entity_id
_entity_poly.type
_entity_poly.pdbx_seq_one_letter_code
_entity_poly.pdbx_strand_id
1 'polypeptide(L)'
;GNEHVMKNEIMSEVKIEVGDQFDSDQIKKDMQSIYDLGYFQDITVNFQNYEGGLKVIFNVVENPVIQDIKIEGMEVYEKPRVLEWLGVSKGNILNVEQLNSGLENVIKNYQDNGYIIVNYSDVNITEEGVLNIGIDLGHINSINLSGNEKTKDYVIFREIDLEEGQVLNINDVRTASRRIYRLNYFNDINPELNRIGEDNNEVDIVFNLDEKKTGNFNFGG
;
A
#
# COMPACT_ATOMS: atom_id res chain seq x y z
N GLY A 1 -13.26 -26.14 13.74
CA GLY A 1 -13.90 -26.58 12.51
C GLY A 1 -14.42 -25.42 11.70
N ASN A 2 -15.05 -25.67 10.60
CA ASN A 2 -15.66 -24.66 9.77
C ASN A 2 -17.07 -24.30 10.28
N GLU A 3 -17.27 -23.04 10.63
CA GLU A 3 -18.57 -22.50 11.11
C GLU A 3 -19.17 -21.53 10.06
N HIS A 4 -18.34 -20.77 9.37
CA HIS A 4 -18.70 -19.76 8.39
C HIS A 4 -18.39 -20.18 6.96
N VAL A 5 -17.27 -20.90 6.74
CA VAL A 5 -16.88 -21.40 5.42
C VAL A 5 -17.60 -22.70 5.12
N MET A 6 -18.28 -22.79 3.98
CA MET A 6 -19.05 -23.98 3.63
C MET A 6 -18.14 -25.20 3.39
N LYS A 7 -18.54 -26.36 3.90
CA LYS A 7 -17.78 -27.61 3.72
C LYS A 7 -17.50 -27.94 2.25
N ASN A 8 -18.44 -27.71 1.37
CA ASN A 8 -18.27 -27.97 -0.07
C ASN A 8 -17.19 -27.08 -0.70
N GLU A 9 -17.03 -25.84 -0.23
CA GLU A 9 -15.97 -24.94 -0.68
C GLU A 9 -14.58 -25.48 -0.27
N ILE A 10 -14.44 -25.92 0.97
CA ILE A 10 -13.20 -26.57 1.45
C ILE A 10 -12.92 -27.85 0.67
N MET A 11 -13.95 -28.69 0.48
CA MET A 11 -13.80 -29.99 -0.20
C MET A 11 -13.51 -29.87 -1.69
N SER A 12 -13.84 -28.76 -2.34
CA SER A 12 -13.47 -28.51 -3.75
C SER A 12 -11.97 -28.38 -3.96
N GLU A 13 -11.23 -28.01 -2.91
CA GLU A 13 -9.76 -27.88 -2.95
C GLU A 13 -9.05 -29.22 -2.66
N VAL A 14 -9.76 -30.21 -2.16
CA VAL A 14 -9.22 -31.55 -1.84
C VAL A 14 -9.28 -32.43 -3.09
N LYS A 15 -8.13 -32.89 -3.56
CA LYS A 15 -8.00 -33.75 -4.76
C LYS A 15 -7.87 -35.22 -4.45
N ILE A 16 -7.50 -35.57 -3.20
CA ILE A 16 -7.48 -36.97 -2.79
C ILE A 16 -8.90 -37.53 -2.72
N GLU A 17 -9.16 -38.66 -3.34
CA GLU A 17 -10.46 -39.30 -3.41
C GLU A 17 -10.53 -40.58 -2.56
N VAL A 18 -11.75 -41.02 -2.28
CA VAL A 18 -11.98 -42.31 -1.57
C VAL A 18 -11.59 -43.47 -2.45
N GLY A 19 -10.66 -44.28 -1.96
CA GLY A 19 -10.10 -45.43 -2.69
C GLY A 19 -8.72 -45.20 -3.29
N ASP A 20 -8.21 -43.97 -3.22
CA ASP A 20 -6.85 -43.66 -3.63
C ASP A 20 -5.82 -44.34 -2.72
N GLN A 21 -4.63 -44.60 -3.28
CA GLN A 21 -3.49 -44.96 -2.50
C GLN A 21 -3.03 -43.78 -1.65
N PHE A 22 -2.62 -44.03 -0.40
CA PHE A 22 -2.07 -43.00 0.47
C PHE A 22 -0.91 -42.26 -0.18
N ASP A 23 -1.06 -40.95 -0.36
CA ASP A 23 -0.06 -40.03 -0.92
C ASP A 23 0.10 -38.81 0.00
N SER A 24 1.21 -38.78 0.75
CA SER A 24 1.52 -37.67 1.67
C SER A 24 1.80 -36.36 0.96
N ASP A 25 2.29 -36.40 -0.28
CA ASP A 25 2.61 -35.19 -1.02
C ASP A 25 1.33 -34.55 -1.62
N GLN A 26 0.36 -35.38 -2.02
CA GLN A 26 -0.96 -34.90 -2.43
C GLN A 26 -1.71 -34.28 -1.25
N ILE A 27 -1.65 -34.90 -0.07
CA ILE A 27 -2.29 -34.35 1.15
C ILE A 27 -1.71 -32.99 1.52
N LYS A 28 -0.38 -32.79 1.40
CA LYS A 28 0.25 -31.48 1.63
C LYS A 28 -0.21 -30.42 0.62
N LYS A 29 -0.38 -30.81 -0.65
CA LYS A 29 -0.90 -29.92 -1.69
C LYS A 29 -2.36 -29.54 -1.41
N ASP A 30 -3.17 -30.50 -1.00
CA ASP A 30 -4.56 -30.24 -0.63
C ASP A 30 -4.66 -29.31 0.57
N MET A 31 -3.80 -29.50 1.61
CA MET A 31 -3.69 -28.56 2.73
C MET A 31 -3.35 -27.14 2.26
N GLN A 32 -2.36 -27.01 1.37
CA GLN A 32 -1.97 -25.71 0.83
C GLN A 32 -3.11 -25.08 0.02
N SER A 33 -3.79 -25.85 -0.83
CA SER A 33 -4.94 -25.37 -1.59
C SER A 33 -6.08 -24.86 -0.69
N ILE A 34 -6.35 -25.56 0.42
CA ILE A 34 -7.33 -25.10 1.42
C ILE A 34 -6.83 -23.82 2.10
N TYR A 35 -5.54 -23.72 2.45
CA TYR A 35 -4.98 -22.52 3.07
C TYR A 35 -5.05 -21.31 2.14
N ASP A 36 -4.80 -21.52 0.85
CA ASP A 36 -4.83 -20.49 -0.20
C ASP A 36 -6.24 -19.91 -0.44
N LEU A 37 -7.32 -20.55 0.11
CA LEU A 37 -8.63 -19.92 0.18
C LEU A 37 -8.65 -18.63 1.03
N GLY A 38 -7.67 -18.45 1.92
CA GLY A 38 -7.47 -17.23 2.71
C GLY A 38 -8.37 -17.10 3.96
N TYR A 39 -9.24 -18.08 4.26
CA TYR A 39 -10.18 -18.03 5.39
C TYR A 39 -9.64 -18.65 6.67
N PHE A 40 -8.50 -19.32 6.63
CA PHE A 40 -8.00 -20.15 7.74
C PHE A 40 -6.69 -19.65 8.29
N GLN A 41 -6.61 -19.56 9.62
CA GLN A 41 -5.36 -19.27 10.33
C GLN A 41 -4.51 -20.53 10.57
N ASP A 42 -5.13 -21.72 10.63
CA ASP A 42 -4.42 -22.98 10.80
C ASP A 42 -5.18 -24.14 10.14
N ILE A 43 -4.42 -25.11 9.61
CA ILE A 43 -4.92 -26.34 9.02
C ILE A 43 -4.03 -27.49 9.46
N THR A 44 -4.65 -28.49 10.08
CA THR A 44 -3.95 -29.72 10.47
C THR A 44 -4.62 -30.96 9.88
N VAL A 45 -3.84 -32.00 9.62
CA VAL A 45 -4.35 -33.26 9.10
C VAL A 45 -4.17 -34.37 10.13
N ASN A 46 -5.23 -35.08 10.43
CA ASN A 46 -5.22 -36.26 11.27
C ASN A 46 -5.62 -37.50 10.47
N PHE A 47 -5.08 -38.66 10.88
CA PHE A 47 -5.33 -39.92 10.27
C PHE A 47 -6.00 -40.86 11.27
N GLN A 48 -7.05 -41.56 10.83
CA GLN A 48 -7.71 -42.60 11.62
C GLN A 48 -7.84 -43.89 10.80
N ASN A 49 -7.66 -45.04 11.44
CA ASN A 49 -7.97 -46.33 10.80
C ASN A 49 -9.48 -46.44 10.54
N TYR A 50 -9.87 -46.78 9.34
CA TYR A 50 -11.28 -46.89 8.95
C TYR A 50 -11.47 -48.00 7.91
N GLU A 51 -12.24 -49.03 8.23
CA GLU A 51 -12.65 -50.13 7.32
C GLU A 51 -11.51 -50.73 6.49
N GLY A 52 -10.33 -50.93 7.11
CA GLY A 52 -9.12 -51.48 6.45
C GLY A 52 -8.31 -50.47 5.64
N GLY A 53 -8.68 -49.17 5.69
CA GLY A 53 -7.93 -48.07 5.11
C GLY A 53 -7.62 -46.98 6.10
N LEU A 54 -7.29 -45.77 5.58
CA LEU A 54 -7.04 -44.56 6.35
C LEU A 54 -8.11 -43.52 6.03
N LYS A 55 -8.74 -42.99 7.06
CA LYS A 55 -9.57 -41.80 6.98
C LYS A 55 -8.69 -40.57 7.19
N VAL A 56 -8.61 -39.69 6.19
CA VAL A 56 -7.92 -38.41 6.25
C VAL A 56 -8.90 -37.36 6.75
N ILE A 57 -8.52 -36.61 7.78
CA ILE A 57 -9.36 -35.57 8.42
C ILE A 57 -8.59 -34.26 8.39
N PHE A 58 -9.08 -33.31 7.58
CA PHE A 58 -8.57 -31.93 7.59
C PHE A 58 -9.29 -31.17 8.70
N ASN A 59 -8.54 -30.69 9.70
CA ASN A 59 -9.07 -29.81 10.74
C ASN A 59 -8.65 -28.39 10.40
N VAL A 60 -9.62 -27.50 10.31
CA VAL A 60 -9.41 -26.11 9.97
C VAL A 60 -9.76 -25.21 11.17
N VAL A 61 -9.02 -24.12 11.32
CA VAL A 61 -9.33 -23.03 12.27
C VAL A 61 -9.57 -21.79 11.44
N GLU A 62 -10.81 -21.30 11.45
CA GLU A 62 -11.20 -20.12 10.69
C GLU A 62 -10.60 -18.85 11.28
N ASN A 63 -10.34 -17.86 10.40
CA ASN A 63 -10.01 -16.51 10.82
C ASN A 63 -11.19 -15.86 11.58
N PRO A 64 -10.93 -14.84 12.41
CA PRO A 64 -12.00 -14.12 13.09
C PRO A 64 -13.00 -13.46 12.13
N VAL A 65 -14.24 -13.30 12.58
CA VAL A 65 -15.22 -12.44 11.91
C VAL A 65 -14.88 -10.98 12.21
N ILE A 66 -14.82 -10.15 11.18
CA ILE A 66 -14.54 -8.72 11.31
C ILE A 66 -15.70 -8.05 12.06
N GLN A 67 -15.45 -7.63 13.31
CA GLN A 67 -16.42 -6.92 14.14
C GLN A 67 -16.33 -5.40 13.97
N ASP A 68 -15.13 -4.90 13.71
CA ASP A 68 -14.87 -3.48 13.43
C ASP A 68 -13.62 -3.32 12.59
N ILE A 69 -13.49 -2.18 11.88
CA ILE A 69 -12.32 -1.84 11.09
C ILE A 69 -11.85 -0.46 11.53
N LYS A 70 -10.62 -0.39 12.03
CA LYS A 70 -9.95 0.86 12.40
C LYS A 70 -8.85 1.14 11.38
N ILE A 71 -8.85 2.34 10.83
CA ILE A 71 -7.83 2.78 9.88
C ILE A 71 -7.27 4.10 10.42
N GLU A 72 -5.96 4.14 10.62
CA GLU A 72 -5.20 5.31 11.07
C GLU A 72 -4.37 5.87 9.92
N GLY A 73 -3.92 7.14 10.01
CA GLY A 73 -3.11 7.79 8.98
C GLY A 73 -3.86 8.19 7.70
N MET A 74 -5.19 8.26 7.74
CA MET A 74 -6.01 8.70 6.61
C MET A 74 -6.05 10.24 6.52
N GLU A 75 -4.96 10.84 6.05
CA GLU A 75 -4.84 12.31 5.97
C GLU A 75 -5.46 12.91 4.70
N VAL A 76 -5.68 12.07 3.67
CA VAL A 76 -6.09 12.52 2.33
C VAL A 76 -7.51 12.11 1.98
N TYR A 77 -7.88 10.87 2.32
CA TYR A 77 -9.18 10.32 1.97
C TYR A 77 -9.96 9.94 3.21
N GLU A 78 -11.27 10.07 3.11
CA GLU A 78 -12.21 9.67 4.15
C GLU A 78 -12.33 8.14 4.26
N LYS A 79 -12.58 7.64 5.48
CA LYS A 79 -12.71 6.20 5.78
C LYS A 79 -13.64 5.43 4.81
N PRO A 80 -14.83 5.93 4.43
CA PRO A 80 -15.71 5.20 3.50
C PRO A 80 -15.04 4.93 2.15
N ARG A 81 -14.23 5.87 1.66
CA ARG A 81 -13.52 5.74 0.39
C ARG A 81 -12.40 4.69 0.47
N VAL A 82 -11.64 4.69 1.57
CA VAL A 82 -10.58 3.71 1.79
C VAL A 82 -11.17 2.31 1.96
N LEU A 83 -12.29 2.17 2.67
CA LEU A 83 -13.01 0.90 2.82
C LEU A 83 -13.55 0.35 1.50
N GLU A 84 -14.01 1.22 0.59
CA GLU A 84 -14.42 0.81 -0.76
C GLU A 84 -13.25 0.17 -1.53
N TRP A 85 -12.05 0.74 -1.44
CA TRP A 85 -10.85 0.21 -2.09
C TRP A 85 -10.35 -1.07 -1.42
N LEU A 86 -10.46 -1.14 -0.09
CA LEU A 86 -10.02 -2.29 0.71
C LEU A 86 -10.88 -3.54 0.44
N GLY A 87 -12.16 -3.37 0.13
CA GLY A 87 -13.06 -4.45 -0.25
C GLY A 87 -13.43 -5.43 0.85
N VAL A 88 -13.07 -5.16 2.12
CA VAL A 88 -13.48 -5.97 3.28
C VAL A 88 -14.59 -5.28 4.06
N SER A 89 -15.42 -6.04 4.73
CA SER A 89 -16.62 -5.52 5.40
C SER A 89 -16.81 -6.13 6.77
N LYS A 90 -17.33 -5.34 7.70
CA LYS A 90 -17.79 -5.78 9.01
C LYS A 90 -18.87 -6.85 8.87
N GLY A 91 -18.81 -7.86 9.72
CA GLY A 91 -19.74 -9.00 9.74
C GLY A 91 -19.29 -10.19 8.88
N ASN A 92 -18.28 -10.03 8.04
CA ASN A 92 -17.70 -11.11 7.25
C ASN A 92 -16.52 -11.76 7.98
N ILE A 93 -16.29 -13.04 7.72
CA ILE A 93 -15.03 -13.70 8.12
C ILE A 93 -13.86 -13.02 7.40
N LEU A 94 -12.75 -12.83 8.09
CA LEU A 94 -11.55 -12.29 7.45
C LEU A 94 -11.02 -13.26 6.38
N ASN A 95 -10.92 -12.79 5.15
CA ASN A 95 -10.18 -13.45 4.09
C ASN A 95 -8.86 -12.71 3.86
N VAL A 96 -7.73 -13.37 4.16
CA VAL A 96 -6.39 -12.77 4.10
C VAL A 96 -6.01 -12.40 2.66
N GLU A 97 -6.37 -13.23 1.68
CA GLU A 97 -6.09 -12.97 0.26
C GLU A 97 -6.88 -11.75 -0.26
N GLN A 98 -8.16 -11.65 0.15
CA GLN A 98 -8.98 -10.49 -0.16
C GLN A 98 -8.43 -9.23 0.51
N LEU A 99 -8.00 -9.32 1.79
CA LEU A 99 -7.38 -8.20 2.49
C LEU A 99 -6.11 -7.73 1.79
N ASN A 100 -5.20 -8.65 1.44
CA ASN A 100 -3.95 -8.33 0.75
C ASN A 100 -4.22 -7.62 -0.59
N SER A 101 -5.12 -8.17 -1.40
CA SER A 101 -5.54 -7.54 -2.66
C SER A 101 -6.16 -6.15 -2.45
N GLY A 102 -6.96 -5.99 -1.40
CA GLY A 102 -7.54 -4.71 -1.00
C GLY A 102 -6.48 -3.69 -0.58
N LEU A 103 -5.50 -4.12 0.20
CA LEU A 103 -4.37 -3.28 0.61
C LEU A 103 -3.57 -2.78 -0.61
N GLU A 104 -3.24 -3.68 -1.54
CA GLU A 104 -2.57 -3.29 -2.81
C GLU A 104 -3.42 -2.29 -3.60
N ASN A 105 -4.73 -2.49 -3.65
CA ASN A 105 -5.64 -1.58 -4.34
C ASN A 105 -5.70 -0.20 -3.69
N VAL A 106 -5.64 -0.12 -2.35
CA VAL A 106 -5.53 1.17 -1.63
C VAL A 106 -4.24 1.88 -2.02
N ILE A 107 -3.06 1.21 -1.92
CA ILE A 107 -1.76 1.79 -2.34
C ILE A 107 -1.84 2.33 -3.77
N LYS A 108 -2.35 1.51 -4.69
CA LYS A 108 -2.48 1.89 -6.09
C LYS A 108 -3.34 3.15 -6.28
N ASN A 109 -4.48 3.23 -5.59
CA ASN A 109 -5.35 4.41 -5.68
C ASN A 109 -4.67 5.69 -5.16
N TYR A 110 -3.90 5.61 -4.08
CA TYR A 110 -3.08 6.74 -3.61
C TYR A 110 -2.05 7.13 -4.67
N GLN A 111 -1.29 6.17 -5.21
CA GLN A 111 -0.23 6.41 -6.20
C GLN A 111 -0.78 6.98 -7.51
N ASP A 112 -1.90 6.48 -8.01
CA ASP A 112 -2.58 6.97 -9.23
C ASP A 112 -3.02 8.44 -9.06
N ASN A 113 -3.25 8.89 -7.82
CA ASN A 113 -3.58 10.27 -7.48
C ASN A 113 -2.36 11.13 -7.09
N GLY A 114 -1.15 10.60 -7.23
CA GLY A 114 0.09 11.35 -7.05
C GLY A 114 0.76 11.21 -5.68
N TYR A 115 0.20 10.45 -4.75
CA TYR A 115 0.79 10.17 -3.43
C TYR A 115 1.75 8.99 -3.54
N ILE A 116 2.97 9.26 -4.00
CA ILE A 116 3.95 8.23 -4.40
C ILE A 116 4.63 7.51 -3.23
N ILE A 117 4.53 8.05 -2.03
CA ILE A 117 5.02 7.43 -0.80
C ILE A 117 3.82 7.07 0.06
N VAL A 118 3.46 5.82 0.04
CA VAL A 118 2.40 5.23 0.84
C VAL A 118 2.78 3.81 1.21
N ASN A 119 2.73 3.51 2.49
CA ASN A 119 3.04 2.21 3.07
C ASN A 119 1.96 1.83 4.07
N TYR A 120 2.01 0.60 4.55
CA TYR A 120 1.22 0.15 5.68
C TYR A 120 2.08 -0.06 6.90
N SER A 121 1.53 0.27 8.05
CA SER A 121 1.98 -0.16 9.36
C SER A 121 0.85 -0.89 10.07
N ASP A 122 1.20 -1.77 11.00
CA ASP A 122 0.27 -2.40 11.96
C ASP A 122 -1.01 -3.02 11.36
N VAL A 123 -0.88 -3.78 10.27
CA VAL A 123 -2.02 -4.57 9.75
C VAL A 123 -2.19 -5.82 10.60
N ASN A 124 -3.20 -5.83 11.45
CA ASN A 124 -3.51 -6.95 12.33
C ASN A 124 -5.02 -7.06 12.63
N ILE A 125 -5.46 -8.24 13.04
CA ILE A 125 -6.79 -8.45 13.58
C ILE A 125 -6.71 -8.98 14.99
N THR A 126 -7.49 -8.41 15.93
CA THR A 126 -7.54 -8.86 17.31
C THR A 126 -8.44 -10.11 17.46
N GLU A 127 -8.34 -10.81 18.61
CA GLU A 127 -9.22 -11.94 18.93
C GLU A 127 -10.69 -11.52 18.95
N GLU A 128 -10.99 -10.27 19.29
CA GLU A 128 -12.34 -9.71 19.26
C GLU A 128 -12.81 -9.32 17.85
N GLY A 129 -11.99 -9.54 16.84
CA GLY A 129 -12.34 -9.28 15.45
C GLY A 129 -12.16 -7.82 15.01
N VAL A 130 -11.36 -7.00 15.71
CA VAL A 130 -11.06 -5.63 15.28
C VAL A 130 -9.88 -5.68 14.30
N LEU A 131 -10.13 -5.34 13.04
CA LEU A 131 -9.10 -5.18 12.01
C LEU A 131 -8.49 -3.78 12.13
N ASN A 132 -7.21 -3.71 12.48
CA ASN A 132 -6.45 -2.45 12.54
C ASN A 132 -5.56 -2.33 11.32
N ILE A 133 -5.51 -1.15 10.72
CA ILE A 133 -4.68 -0.83 9.55
C ILE A 133 -4.10 0.57 9.75
N GLY A 134 -2.77 0.68 9.78
CA GLY A 134 -2.07 1.96 9.70
C GLY A 134 -1.70 2.27 8.24
N ILE A 135 -1.89 3.52 7.81
CA ILE A 135 -1.45 4.03 6.50
C ILE A 135 -0.43 5.11 6.76
N ASP A 136 0.80 4.91 6.27
CA ASP A 136 1.88 5.88 6.41
C ASP A 136 2.09 6.58 5.07
N LEU A 137 1.95 7.90 5.09
CA LEU A 137 2.13 8.76 3.93
C LEU A 137 3.46 9.50 4.01
N GLY A 138 4.03 9.82 2.86
CA GLY A 138 5.22 10.66 2.79
C GLY A 138 4.89 12.12 3.00
N HIS A 139 5.66 12.83 3.86
CA HIS A 139 5.50 14.24 4.16
C HIS A 139 6.70 15.06 3.66
N ILE A 140 6.45 16.32 3.32
CA ILE A 140 7.51 17.27 2.95
C ILE A 140 8.24 17.71 4.21
N ASN A 141 9.53 17.36 4.34
CA ASN A 141 10.36 17.84 5.44
C ASN A 141 10.92 19.23 5.16
N SER A 142 11.47 19.45 3.97
CA SER A 142 12.00 20.75 3.58
C SER A 142 11.86 21.02 2.09
N ILE A 143 11.88 22.31 1.71
CA ILE A 143 11.85 22.77 0.33
C ILE A 143 13.05 23.67 0.10
N ASN A 144 13.95 23.26 -0.78
CA ASN A 144 15.21 23.92 -1.05
C ASN A 144 15.34 24.30 -2.52
N LEU A 145 16.13 25.34 -2.79
CA LEU A 145 16.47 25.83 -4.11
C LEU A 145 17.96 25.66 -4.36
N SER A 146 18.34 25.37 -5.59
CA SER A 146 19.74 25.28 -6.02
C SER A 146 19.88 25.82 -7.45
N GLY A 147 20.96 26.57 -7.73
CA GLY A 147 21.26 27.06 -9.09
C GLY A 147 20.66 28.42 -9.46
N ASN A 148 19.98 29.12 -8.54
CA ASN A 148 19.47 30.48 -8.76
C ASN A 148 20.48 31.57 -8.33
N GLU A 149 21.55 31.70 -9.08
CA GLU A 149 22.67 32.63 -8.74
C GLU A 149 22.26 34.12 -8.72
N LYS A 150 21.33 34.53 -9.58
CA LYS A 150 20.89 35.93 -9.74
C LYS A 150 19.46 36.12 -9.24
N THR A 151 18.59 35.19 -9.51
CA THR A 151 17.18 35.27 -9.10
C THR A 151 17.08 35.02 -7.58
N LYS A 152 16.46 35.97 -6.88
CA LYS A 152 16.28 35.89 -5.42
C LYS A 152 15.29 34.78 -5.07
N ASP A 153 15.54 34.05 -3.99
CA ASP A 153 14.72 32.92 -3.51
C ASP A 153 13.24 33.26 -3.38
N TYR A 154 12.90 34.43 -2.82
CA TYR A 154 11.51 34.83 -2.63
C TYR A 154 10.71 34.96 -3.94
N VAL A 155 11.40 35.21 -5.08
CA VAL A 155 10.76 35.27 -6.42
C VAL A 155 10.33 33.88 -6.86
N ILE A 156 11.07 32.87 -6.46
CA ILE A 156 10.81 31.46 -6.77
C ILE A 156 9.82 30.88 -5.78
N PHE A 157 10.02 31.07 -4.48
CA PHE A 157 9.14 30.54 -3.43
C PHE A 157 7.68 30.97 -3.56
N ARG A 158 7.41 32.18 -4.05
CA ARG A 158 6.01 32.62 -4.29
C ARG A 158 5.27 31.80 -5.36
N GLU A 159 5.99 31.07 -6.20
CA GLU A 159 5.43 30.19 -7.24
C GLU A 159 5.25 28.74 -6.71
N ILE A 160 5.81 28.43 -5.54
CA ILE A 160 5.76 27.14 -4.87
C ILE A 160 4.60 27.19 -3.87
N ASP A 161 3.55 26.44 -4.18
CA ASP A 161 2.36 26.28 -3.31
C ASP A 161 2.49 24.90 -2.62
N LEU A 162 3.57 24.75 -1.86
CA LEU A 162 3.90 23.56 -1.06
C LEU A 162 4.35 24.05 0.31
N GLU A 163 4.00 23.29 1.35
CA GLU A 163 4.34 23.60 2.74
C GLU A 163 5.07 22.42 3.39
N GLU A 164 6.01 22.72 4.29
CA GLU A 164 6.67 21.72 5.14
C GLU A 164 5.62 21.07 6.07
N GLY A 165 5.71 19.75 6.25
CA GLY A 165 4.73 18.94 6.99
C GLY A 165 3.50 18.51 6.17
N GLN A 166 3.30 19.04 4.96
CA GLN A 166 2.23 18.62 4.05
C GLN A 166 2.50 17.21 3.51
N VAL A 167 1.44 16.42 3.28
CA VAL A 167 1.54 15.14 2.56
C VAL A 167 2.06 15.39 1.14
N LEU A 168 3.11 14.67 0.76
CA LEU A 168 3.75 14.82 -0.55
C LEU A 168 2.83 14.31 -1.67
N ASN A 169 2.48 15.22 -2.60
CA ASN A 169 1.87 14.87 -3.87
C ASN A 169 2.78 15.30 -5.04
N ILE A 170 3.19 14.34 -5.86
CA ILE A 170 4.09 14.60 -6.99
C ILE A 170 3.47 15.54 -8.05
N ASN A 171 2.15 15.60 -8.15
CA ASN A 171 1.47 16.50 -9.08
C ASN A 171 1.60 17.96 -8.64
N ASP A 172 1.67 18.23 -7.33
CA ASP A 172 1.87 19.58 -6.79
C ASP A 172 3.32 20.02 -7.03
N VAL A 173 4.31 19.14 -6.85
CA VAL A 173 5.72 19.40 -7.19
C VAL A 173 5.87 19.74 -8.69
N ARG A 174 5.21 18.96 -9.56
CA ARG A 174 5.19 19.23 -11.01
C ARG A 174 4.53 20.56 -11.34
N THR A 175 3.50 20.92 -10.59
CA THR A 175 2.79 22.18 -10.76
C THR A 175 3.65 23.36 -10.33
N ALA A 176 4.36 23.27 -9.20
CA ALA A 176 5.34 24.24 -8.75
C ALA A 176 6.45 24.41 -9.81
N SER A 177 7.03 23.33 -10.32
CA SER A 177 8.03 23.37 -11.38
C SER A 177 7.52 24.11 -12.63
N ARG A 178 6.29 23.85 -13.07
CA ARG A 178 5.69 24.55 -14.22
C ARG A 178 5.47 26.04 -13.95
N ARG A 179 5.09 26.45 -12.73
CA ARG A 179 4.93 27.86 -12.34
C ARG A 179 6.27 28.58 -12.36
N ILE A 180 7.31 27.99 -11.76
CA ILE A 180 8.69 28.52 -11.77
C ILE A 180 9.18 28.67 -13.22
N TYR A 181 8.95 27.65 -14.07
CA TYR A 181 9.35 27.72 -15.48
C TYR A 181 8.70 28.89 -16.25
N ARG A 182 7.44 29.22 -15.91
CA ARG A 182 6.70 30.35 -16.53
C ARG A 182 7.30 31.72 -16.20
N LEU A 183 8.12 31.86 -15.17
CA LEU A 183 8.89 33.08 -14.89
C LEU A 183 9.85 33.43 -16.03
N ASN A 184 10.16 32.45 -16.88
CA ASN A 184 11.05 32.59 -18.02
C ASN A 184 12.51 33.00 -17.68
N TYR A 185 12.93 32.78 -16.43
CA TYR A 185 14.29 33.04 -15.96
C TYR A 185 15.20 31.82 -16.06
N PHE A 186 14.62 30.65 -16.24
CA PHE A 186 15.33 29.36 -16.20
C PHE A 186 15.20 28.63 -17.55
N ASN A 187 16.27 27.91 -17.93
CA ASN A 187 16.28 27.00 -19.06
C ASN A 187 15.60 25.67 -18.71
N ASP A 188 15.88 25.19 -17.49
CA ASP A 188 15.35 23.94 -16.98
C ASP A 188 15.10 24.01 -15.46
N ILE A 189 14.21 23.15 -14.97
CA ILE A 189 13.88 22.98 -13.57
C ILE A 189 13.72 21.50 -13.30
N ASN A 190 14.61 20.96 -12.48
CA ASN A 190 14.63 19.55 -12.14
C ASN A 190 14.43 19.36 -10.63
N PRO A 191 13.22 19.03 -10.18
CA PRO A 191 12.96 18.73 -8.78
C PRO A 191 13.54 17.35 -8.41
N GLU A 192 14.33 17.29 -7.36
CA GLU A 192 14.80 16.07 -6.72
C GLU A 192 14.04 15.83 -5.42
N LEU A 193 13.70 14.56 -5.17
CA LEU A 193 13.01 14.11 -3.97
C LEU A 193 13.95 13.18 -3.19
N ASN A 194 14.47 13.67 -2.09
CA ASN A 194 15.40 12.94 -1.24
C ASN A 194 14.66 12.41 -0.01
N ARG A 195 14.44 11.11 0.05
CA ARG A 195 13.82 10.47 1.22
C ARG A 195 14.77 10.49 2.39
N ILE A 196 14.28 10.85 3.57
CA ILE A 196 15.02 10.93 4.82
C ILE A 196 14.25 10.25 5.96
N GLY A 197 14.89 10.10 7.11
CA GLY A 197 14.34 9.41 8.27
C GLY A 197 14.51 7.89 8.20
N GLU A 198 14.31 7.21 9.32
CA GLU A 198 14.46 5.75 9.43
C GLU A 198 13.39 5.02 8.60
N ASP A 199 12.15 5.56 8.59
CA ASP A 199 11.02 5.00 7.86
C ASP A 199 10.90 5.48 6.40
N ASN A 200 11.80 6.39 5.96
CA ASN A 200 11.79 7.01 4.62
C ASN A 200 10.45 7.70 4.25
N ASN A 201 9.69 8.15 5.24
CA ASN A 201 8.41 8.82 5.05
C ASN A 201 8.53 10.35 5.00
N GLU A 202 9.70 10.90 5.28
CA GLU A 202 10.00 12.32 5.13
C GLU A 202 10.78 12.58 3.86
N VAL A 203 10.52 13.72 3.20
CA VAL A 203 11.12 14.05 1.91
C VAL A 203 11.61 15.48 1.87
N ASP A 204 12.90 15.66 1.57
CA ASP A 204 13.44 16.94 1.16
C ASP A 204 13.23 17.14 -0.34
N ILE A 205 12.63 18.26 -0.72
CA ILE A 205 12.45 18.65 -2.11
C ILE A 205 13.53 19.67 -2.44
N VAL A 206 14.34 19.40 -3.47
CA VAL A 206 15.32 20.34 -3.99
C VAL A 206 14.97 20.70 -5.43
N PHE A 207 14.58 21.95 -5.69
CA PHE A 207 14.40 22.44 -7.06
C PHE A 207 15.76 22.87 -7.63
N ASN A 208 16.33 22.04 -8.48
CA ASN A 208 17.57 22.37 -9.23
C ASN A 208 17.20 23.21 -10.45
N LEU A 209 17.73 24.41 -10.50
CA LEU A 209 17.38 25.48 -11.44
C LEU A 209 18.57 25.75 -12.38
N ASP A 210 18.35 25.67 -13.68
CA ASP A 210 19.33 26.13 -14.70
C ASP A 210 18.96 27.56 -15.12
N GLU A 211 19.62 28.54 -14.47
CA GLU A 211 19.34 29.96 -14.69
C GLU A 211 19.87 30.45 -16.04
N LYS A 212 19.01 31.18 -16.79
CA LYS A 212 19.41 31.74 -18.09
C LYS A 212 20.52 32.78 -17.94
N LYS A 213 21.52 32.72 -18.83
CA LYS A 213 22.54 33.75 -18.92
C LYS A 213 21.91 35.05 -19.42
N THR A 214 21.83 36.07 -18.55
CA THR A 214 21.32 37.39 -18.92
C THR A 214 22.43 38.21 -19.59
N GLY A 215 22.26 38.44 -20.90
CA GLY A 215 22.84 39.57 -21.60
C GLY A 215 24.30 39.49 -22.01
N ASN A 216 24.55 39.38 -23.30
CA ASN A 216 25.73 39.99 -23.93
C ASN A 216 25.37 41.44 -24.25
N PHE A 217 25.86 42.40 -23.49
CA PHE A 217 25.91 43.79 -23.95
C PHE A 217 27.03 43.87 -25.00
N ASN A 218 26.70 43.84 -26.30
CA ASN A 218 27.59 44.28 -27.34
C ASN A 218 27.56 45.81 -27.31
N PHE A 219 28.59 46.43 -26.74
CA PHE A 219 28.92 47.81 -27.04
C PHE A 219 29.50 47.81 -28.47
N GLY A 220 28.68 48.09 -29.47
CA GLY A 220 29.15 48.49 -30.79
C GLY A 220 29.83 49.87 -30.69
N GLY A 221 31.15 49.91 -30.92
CA GLY A 221 31.92 51.11 -31.15
C GLY A 221 31.81 51.52 -32.62
#